data_e208394bc839b1e189b755f48da194d6
#
_entry.id   e208394bc839b1e189b755f48da194d6
#
_cell.length_a   1.000
_cell.length_b   1.000
_cell.length_c   1.000
_cell.angle_alpha   90.00
_cell.angle_beta   90.00
_cell.angle_gamma   90.00
#
_symmetry.space_group_name_H-M   'P 1'
#
loop_
_entity.id
_entity.type
_entity.pdbx_description
1 polymer ?
#
loop_
_entity_poly.entity_id
_entity_poly.type
_entity_poly.pdbx_seq_one_letter_code
_entity_poly.pdbx_strand_id
1 'polypeptide(L)'
;MLVVESDFGLRQAWCRAVEAAGPFRLVGETGDVERSRELAVELHPRVVLFSMDLPGAVEAAEELAEAGHRLVAVADRADSATLRQAMRAGARDFLLKPVGDAELAETLRRVTADLVEQGHPVGRVVCVFSTKGGVGKTTISVNLAVALSQQTGDRVALLDLDLEFGNAATLFGLHPEPGITALVKPQAVIDQAAVRGVLQSTPHAAVDLLACPPRADLAPRVEGPDKPEERNYVAETLTVLRQMYPWVVVDTGCNFREANLTALDLADQILLISSPEVPTLHNTARSLDILVDHLDYGRDKLLLVLNRANSALGITMEDIRKGLNYPISFHVPSDGPTAVTAANEGRPFMSRRGNSPLKAAVLGIAQGLLKAPAGSAAQRERGRGLARATEGA
;
A
#
# COMPACT_ATOMS: atom_id res chain seq x y z
N MET A 1 -11.85 10.91 -12.14
CA MET A 1 -12.17 11.36 -13.50
C MET A 1 -13.03 12.62 -13.48
N LEU A 2 -12.89 13.47 -14.48
CA LEU A 2 -13.79 14.59 -14.75
C LEU A 2 -14.60 14.27 -16.01
N VAL A 3 -15.90 14.60 -16.00
CA VAL A 3 -16.80 14.42 -17.15
C VAL A 3 -17.25 15.80 -17.64
N VAL A 4 -17.08 16.06 -18.95
CA VAL A 4 -17.41 17.34 -19.59
C VAL A 4 -18.37 17.11 -20.78
N GLU A 5 -19.65 17.43 -20.60
CA GLU A 5 -20.70 17.30 -21.60
C GLU A 5 -21.84 18.27 -21.28
N SER A 6 -22.29 19.04 -22.27
CA SER A 6 -23.34 20.03 -22.08
C SER A 6 -24.73 19.43 -21.89
N ASP A 7 -25.04 18.34 -22.62
CA ASP A 7 -26.31 17.65 -22.44
C ASP A 7 -26.36 16.99 -21.05
N PHE A 8 -27.30 17.38 -20.22
CA PHE A 8 -27.44 16.88 -18.85
C PHE A 8 -27.72 15.38 -18.82
N GLY A 9 -28.56 14.88 -19.75
CA GLY A 9 -28.92 13.46 -19.79
C GLY A 9 -27.74 12.56 -20.13
N LEU A 10 -26.96 12.96 -21.17
CA LEU A 10 -25.74 12.27 -21.59
C LEU A 10 -24.66 12.34 -20.49
N ARG A 11 -24.47 13.50 -19.90
CA ARG A 11 -23.51 13.69 -18.80
C ARG A 11 -23.79 12.76 -17.65
N GLN A 12 -25.05 12.68 -17.19
CA GLN A 12 -25.46 11.77 -16.12
C GLN A 12 -25.32 10.29 -16.50
N ALA A 13 -25.57 9.94 -17.76
CA ALA A 13 -25.35 8.59 -18.26
C ALA A 13 -23.85 8.22 -18.22
N TRP A 14 -22.97 9.12 -18.67
CA TRP A 14 -21.53 8.89 -18.62
C TRP A 14 -20.98 8.82 -17.20
N CYS A 15 -21.49 9.66 -16.28
CA CYS A 15 -21.11 9.58 -14.86
C CYS A 15 -21.43 8.20 -14.27
N ARG A 16 -22.65 7.68 -14.51
CA ARG A 16 -23.01 6.33 -14.05
C ARG A 16 -22.17 5.25 -14.72
N ALA A 17 -21.92 5.36 -16.01
CA ALA A 17 -21.08 4.40 -16.74
C ALA A 17 -19.63 4.40 -16.25
N VAL A 18 -19.05 5.56 -15.92
CA VAL A 18 -17.72 5.69 -15.30
C VAL A 18 -17.68 5.00 -13.95
N GLU A 19 -18.68 5.21 -13.10
CA GLU A 19 -18.74 4.57 -11.77
C GLU A 19 -18.95 3.04 -11.88
N ALA A 20 -19.69 2.57 -12.86
CA ALA A 20 -19.89 1.15 -13.14
C ALA A 20 -18.69 0.48 -13.84
N ALA A 21 -17.83 1.24 -14.51
CA ALA A 21 -16.72 0.70 -15.33
C ALA A 21 -15.56 0.08 -14.50
N GLY A 22 -15.56 0.20 -13.18
CA GLY A 22 -14.52 -0.38 -12.32
C GLY A 22 -13.86 0.64 -11.38
N PRO A 23 -12.54 0.63 -11.19
CA PRO A 23 -11.86 1.39 -10.13
C PRO A 23 -11.75 2.90 -10.44
N PHE A 24 -12.69 3.46 -11.20
CA PHE A 24 -12.70 4.87 -11.57
C PHE A 24 -13.56 5.68 -10.60
N ARG A 25 -12.98 6.75 -10.06
CA ARG A 25 -13.71 7.69 -9.23
C ARG A 25 -14.04 8.94 -10.01
N LEU A 26 -15.34 9.28 -10.08
CA LEU A 26 -15.80 10.58 -10.53
C LEU A 26 -15.41 11.64 -9.48
N VAL A 27 -14.64 12.66 -9.89
CA VAL A 27 -14.25 13.76 -9.00
C VAL A 27 -15.00 15.05 -9.32
N GLY A 28 -15.58 15.16 -10.52
CA GLY A 28 -16.40 16.30 -10.94
C GLY A 28 -17.07 16.08 -12.26
N GLU A 29 -18.10 16.87 -12.54
CA GLU A 29 -18.80 16.95 -13.82
C GLU A 29 -19.14 18.39 -14.16
N THR A 30 -19.16 18.72 -15.44
CA THR A 30 -19.60 20.05 -15.91
C THR A 30 -20.12 19.98 -17.33
N GLY A 31 -21.02 20.92 -17.69
CA GLY A 31 -21.43 21.16 -19.07
C GLY A 31 -20.73 22.34 -19.76
N ASP A 32 -19.82 22.98 -19.03
CA ASP A 32 -19.17 24.21 -19.42
C ASP A 32 -17.67 24.02 -19.57
N VAL A 33 -17.12 24.50 -20.70
CA VAL A 33 -15.70 24.35 -21.06
C VAL A 33 -14.80 25.16 -20.11
N GLU A 34 -15.17 26.40 -19.77
CA GLU A 34 -14.38 27.23 -18.86
C GLU A 34 -14.35 26.61 -17.45
N ARG A 35 -15.52 26.15 -16.98
CA ARG A 35 -15.59 25.47 -15.69
C ARG A 35 -14.80 24.16 -15.68
N SER A 36 -14.61 23.50 -16.83
CA SER A 36 -13.78 22.30 -16.91
C SER A 36 -12.30 22.59 -16.61
N ARG A 37 -11.78 23.73 -17.05
CA ARG A 37 -10.42 24.19 -16.77
C ARG A 37 -10.23 24.44 -15.27
N GLU A 38 -11.16 25.17 -14.66
CA GLU A 38 -11.11 25.43 -13.21
C GLU A 38 -11.15 24.13 -12.38
N LEU A 39 -12.08 23.24 -12.73
CA LEU A 39 -12.19 21.94 -12.04
C LEU A 39 -10.96 21.06 -12.27
N ALA A 40 -10.31 21.14 -13.40
CA ALA A 40 -9.07 20.40 -13.67
C ALA A 40 -7.93 20.87 -12.75
N VAL A 41 -7.81 22.19 -12.52
CA VAL A 41 -6.84 22.77 -11.58
C VAL A 41 -7.20 22.43 -10.13
N GLU A 42 -8.49 22.51 -9.77
CA GLU A 42 -8.95 22.27 -8.40
C GLU A 42 -8.86 20.78 -7.99
N LEU A 43 -9.31 19.90 -8.89
CA LEU A 43 -9.53 18.48 -8.58
C LEU A 43 -8.42 17.55 -9.11
N HIS A 44 -7.50 18.05 -9.93
CA HIS A 44 -6.41 17.30 -10.56
C HIS A 44 -6.86 15.94 -11.14
N PRO A 45 -7.89 15.89 -12.02
CA PRO A 45 -8.38 14.64 -12.58
C PRO A 45 -7.30 14.02 -13.46
N ARG A 46 -7.03 12.72 -13.32
CA ARG A 46 -6.07 12.04 -14.20
C ARG A 46 -6.61 11.79 -15.58
N VAL A 47 -7.91 11.53 -15.68
CA VAL A 47 -8.62 11.27 -16.93
C VAL A 47 -9.77 12.23 -17.02
N VAL A 48 -9.94 12.82 -18.21
CA VAL A 48 -11.06 13.69 -18.55
C VAL A 48 -11.81 13.07 -19.73
N LEU A 49 -13.08 12.75 -19.55
CA LEU A 49 -13.99 12.37 -20.60
C LEU A 49 -14.62 13.66 -21.15
N PHE A 50 -14.27 14.04 -22.38
CA PHE A 50 -14.47 15.39 -22.88
C PHE A 50 -15.24 15.38 -24.20
N SER A 51 -16.40 16.06 -24.24
CA SER A 51 -17.18 16.25 -25.46
C SER A 51 -16.53 17.28 -26.37
N MET A 52 -16.19 16.86 -27.58
CA MET A 52 -15.61 17.72 -28.64
C MET A 52 -16.64 18.57 -29.35
N ASP A 53 -17.93 18.38 -29.10
CA ASP A 53 -19.02 19.13 -29.73
C ASP A 53 -19.32 20.45 -29.00
N LEU A 54 -18.59 20.75 -27.93
CA LEU A 54 -18.73 21.99 -27.17
C LEU A 54 -17.99 23.15 -27.85
N PRO A 55 -18.55 24.39 -27.81
CA PRO A 55 -17.83 25.57 -28.27
C PRO A 55 -16.50 25.74 -27.49
N GLY A 56 -15.38 25.93 -28.20
CA GLY A 56 -14.05 26.06 -27.59
C GLY A 56 -13.45 24.74 -27.06
N ALA A 57 -14.03 23.59 -27.45
CA ALA A 57 -13.60 22.28 -26.96
C ALA A 57 -12.17 21.93 -27.37
N VAL A 58 -11.73 22.31 -28.56
CA VAL A 58 -10.40 21.96 -29.08
C VAL A 58 -9.32 22.63 -28.25
N GLU A 59 -9.42 23.92 -28.02
CA GLU A 59 -8.46 24.72 -27.24
C GLU A 59 -8.42 24.25 -25.79
N ALA A 60 -9.58 23.99 -25.20
CA ALA A 60 -9.63 23.47 -23.82
C ALA A 60 -9.05 22.05 -23.69
N ALA A 61 -9.30 21.21 -24.68
CA ALA A 61 -8.73 19.86 -24.70
C ALA A 61 -7.19 19.91 -24.82
N GLU A 62 -6.64 20.80 -25.67
CA GLU A 62 -5.19 21.01 -25.80
C GLU A 62 -4.59 21.46 -24.46
N GLU A 63 -5.16 22.47 -23.82
CA GLU A 63 -4.68 22.96 -22.50
C GLU A 63 -4.73 21.87 -21.42
N LEU A 64 -5.82 21.09 -21.37
CA LEU A 64 -5.94 19.99 -20.41
C LEU A 64 -4.90 18.89 -20.68
N ALA A 65 -4.63 18.57 -21.94
CA ALA A 65 -3.62 17.60 -22.32
C ALA A 65 -2.20 18.07 -21.99
N GLU A 66 -1.88 19.36 -22.26
CA GLU A 66 -0.60 19.99 -21.90
C GLU A 66 -0.39 20.03 -20.37
N ALA A 67 -1.46 20.22 -19.61
CA ALA A 67 -1.44 20.13 -18.14
C ALA A 67 -1.24 18.70 -17.63
N GLY A 68 -1.15 17.70 -18.51
CA GLY A 68 -0.85 16.30 -18.15
C GLY A 68 -2.08 15.43 -17.89
N HIS A 69 -3.29 15.95 -18.15
CA HIS A 69 -4.51 15.14 -18.05
C HIS A 69 -4.66 14.23 -19.27
N ARG A 70 -5.17 13.03 -19.08
CA ARG A 70 -5.48 12.09 -20.18
C ARG A 70 -6.87 12.34 -20.69
N LEU A 71 -6.97 12.70 -21.95
CA LEU A 71 -8.24 12.98 -22.59
C LEU A 71 -8.78 11.74 -23.30
N VAL A 72 -10.04 11.45 -23.06
CA VAL A 72 -10.89 10.61 -23.91
C VAL A 72 -11.88 11.57 -24.60
N ALA A 73 -11.69 11.76 -25.90
CA ALA A 73 -12.56 12.62 -26.66
C ALA A 73 -13.86 11.88 -27.02
N VAL A 74 -14.99 12.58 -26.95
CA VAL A 74 -16.29 12.05 -27.35
C VAL A 74 -16.92 13.03 -28.31
N ALA A 75 -17.50 12.56 -29.44
CA ALA A 75 -18.19 13.42 -30.41
C ALA A 75 -19.38 12.74 -31.08
N ASP A 76 -20.26 13.54 -31.65
CA ASP A 76 -21.42 13.08 -32.43
C ASP A 76 -21.03 12.47 -33.77
N ARG A 77 -19.81 12.77 -34.27
CA ARG A 77 -19.31 12.32 -35.59
C ARG A 77 -17.90 11.81 -35.51
N ALA A 78 -17.64 10.75 -36.26
CA ALA A 78 -16.31 10.16 -36.39
C ALA A 78 -15.72 10.42 -37.80
N ASP A 79 -15.94 11.63 -38.35
CA ASP A 79 -15.30 11.98 -39.63
C ASP A 79 -13.81 12.27 -39.45
N SER A 80 -13.06 12.23 -40.54
CA SER A 80 -11.60 12.36 -40.52
C SER A 80 -11.13 13.75 -40.02
N ALA A 81 -11.97 14.77 -40.03
CA ALA A 81 -11.64 16.10 -39.51
C ALA A 81 -11.76 16.11 -37.98
N THR A 82 -12.88 15.64 -37.44
CA THR A 82 -13.13 15.54 -36.00
C THR A 82 -12.09 14.64 -35.32
N LEU A 83 -11.77 13.48 -35.91
CA LEU A 83 -10.74 12.60 -35.38
C LEU A 83 -9.36 13.27 -35.33
N ARG A 84 -8.96 13.96 -36.38
CA ARG A 84 -7.68 14.68 -36.41
C ARG A 84 -7.63 15.82 -35.41
N GLN A 85 -8.75 16.54 -35.20
CA GLN A 85 -8.82 17.59 -34.18
C GLN A 85 -8.66 17.00 -32.79
N ALA A 86 -9.39 15.95 -32.44
CA ALA A 86 -9.27 15.26 -31.13
C ALA A 86 -7.84 14.77 -30.87
N MET A 87 -7.22 14.12 -31.86
CA MET A 87 -5.85 13.62 -31.73
C MET A 87 -4.81 14.74 -31.62
N ARG A 88 -4.97 15.84 -32.34
CA ARG A 88 -4.10 17.04 -32.23
C ARG A 88 -4.25 17.71 -30.86
N ALA A 89 -5.46 17.75 -30.33
CA ALA A 89 -5.74 18.24 -28.98
C ALA A 89 -5.23 17.31 -27.87
N GLY A 90 -4.47 16.24 -28.21
CA GLY A 90 -3.84 15.35 -27.25
C GLY A 90 -4.75 14.26 -26.68
N ALA A 91 -5.91 14.00 -27.32
CA ALA A 91 -6.75 12.89 -26.92
C ALA A 91 -6.02 11.55 -27.07
N ARG A 92 -6.09 10.72 -26.05
CA ARG A 92 -5.51 9.37 -26.02
C ARG A 92 -6.40 8.35 -26.72
N ASP A 93 -7.70 8.62 -26.74
CA ASP A 93 -8.71 7.79 -27.37
C ASP A 93 -9.93 8.61 -27.77
N PHE A 94 -10.79 8.00 -28.59
CA PHE A 94 -11.97 8.65 -29.15
C PHE A 94 -13.17 7.71 -29.08
N LEU A 95 -14.33 8.26 -28.68
CA LEU A 95 -15.61 7.55 -28.60
C LEU A 95 -16.65 8.29 -29.42
N LEU A 96 -17.56 7.54 -30.06
CA LEU A 96 -18.68 8.07 -30.80
C LEU A 96 -19.97 8.03 -29.98
N LYS A 97 -20.74 9.09 -29.96
CA LYS A 97 -22.08 9.08 -29.34
C LYS A 97 -23.09 8.27 -30.17
N PRO A 98 -23.98 7.48 -29.53
CA PRO A 98 -24.11 7.28 -28.12
C PRO A 98 -23.05 6.29 -27.57
N VAL A 99 -22.39 6.66 -26.48
CA VAL A 99 -21.33 5.84 -25.84
C VAL A 99 -21.96 4.68 -25.08
N GLY A 100 -21.60 3.46 -25.44
CA GLY A 100 -22.02 2.25 -24.74
C GLY A 100 -21.20 2.01 -23.46
N ASP A 101 -21.83 1.52 -22.39
CA ASP A 101 -21.16 1.30 -21.09
C ASP A 101 -19.95 0.37 -21.21
N ALA A 102 -20.06 -0.73 -21.99
CA ALA A 102 -18.97 -1.68 -22.20
C ALA A 102 -17.79 -1.05 -22.98
N GLU A 103 -18.09 -0.26 -24.01
CA GLU A 103 -17.10 0.44 -24.83
C GLU A 103 -16.36 1.51 -24.00
N LEU A 104 -17.09 2.29 -23.20
CA LEU A 104 -16.50 3.23 -22.26
C LEU A 104 -15.56 2.54 -21.26
N ALA A 105 -16.02 1.45 -20.65
CA ALA A 105 -15.22 0.70 -19.70
C ALA A 105 -13.95 0.12 -20.33
N GLU A 106 -13.99 -0.36 -21.57
CA GLU A 106 -12.83 -0.86 -22.30
C GLU A 106 -11.87 0.27 -22.66
N THR A 107 -12.39 1.38 -23.18
CA THR A 107 -11.60 2.58 -23.49
C THR A 107 -10.91 3.12 -22.25
N LEU A 108 -11.60 3.23 -21.13
CA LEU A 108 -11.01 3.68 -19.87
C LEU A 108 -9.91 2.75 -19.42
N ARG A 109 -10.09 1.44 -19.49
CA ARG A 109 -9.04 0.46 -19.18
C ARG A 109 -7.82 0.64 -20.10
N ARG A 110 -8.03 0.81 -21.39
CA ARG A 110 -6.96 1.02 -22.39
C ARG A 110 -6.21 2.33 -22.16
N VAL A 111 -6.91 3.45 -22.00
CA VAL A 111 -6.31 4.77 -21.76
C VAL A 111 -5.58 4.83 -20.41
N THR A 112 -5.95 3.98 -19.47
CA THR A 112 -5.31 3.90 -18.16
C THR A 112 -4.36 2.71 -18.01
N ALA A 113 -4.25 1.82 -19.00
CA ALA A 113 -3.39 0.63 -18.94
C ALA A 113 -1.92 1.01 -18.67
N ASP A 114 -1.41 2.03 -19.33
CA ASP A 114 -0.07 2.56 -19.09
C ASP A 114 0.03 3.45 -17.82
N LEU A 115 -1.10 3.92 -17.25
CA LEU A 115 -1.12 4.43 -15.86
C LEU A 115 -0.99 3.28 -14.86
N VAL A 116 -1.46 2.12 -15.22
CA VAL A 116 -1.22 0.87 -14.49
C VAL A 116 0.19 0.37 -14.77
N GLU A 117 0.71 0.53 -16.00
CA GLU A 117 2.09 0.17 -16.40
C GLU A 117 3.14 1.25 -16.10
N GLN A 118 2.80 2.55 -16.20
CA GLN A 118 3.68 3.67 -15.80
C GLN A 118 3.51 4.03 -14.32
N GLY A 119 2.75 3.17 -13.59
CA GLY A 119 2.68 3.17 -12.14
C GLY A 119 2.27 4.54 -11.56
N HIS A 120 1.12 4.56 -10.92
CA HIS A 120 1.34 4.74 -9.48
C HIS A 120 2.37 3.69 -9.10
N PRO A 121 3.51 4.06 -8.56
CA PRO A 121 4.37 3.06 -7.97
C PRO A 121 3.43 2.25 -7.09
N VAL A 122 3.17 0.99 -7.51
CA VAL A 122 2.39 0.05 -6.70
C VAL A 122 2.97 0.23 -5.33
N GLY A 123 2.15 0.67 -4.38
CA GLY A 123 2.65 1.09 -3.08
C GLY A 123 3.63 0.06 -2.54
N ARG A 124 4.69 0.50 -1.92
CA ARG A 124 5.72 -0.39 -1.39
C ARG A 124 5.23 -1.03 -0.11
N VAL A 125 5.37 -2.35 -0.02
CA VAL A 125 5.05 -3.13 1.17
C VAL A 125 6.32 -3.40 1.96
N VAL A 126 6.33 -3.01 3.23
CA VAL A 126 7.40 -3.28 4.19
C VAL A 126 6.85 -4.13 5.32
N CYS A 127 7.30 -5.38 5.41
CA CYS A 127 6.94 -6.28 6.51
C CYS A 127 7.95 -6.16 7.66
N VAL A 128 7.44 -6.05 8.87
CA VAL A 128 8.24 -6.08 10.10
C VAL A 128 8.04 -7.43 10.76
N PHE A 129 9.06 -8.26 10.75
CA PHE A 129 9.00 -9.67 11.15
C PHE A 129 10.03 -10.04 12.20
N SER A 130 9.71 -11.01 13.03
CA SER A 130 10.62 -11.75 13.90
C SER A 130 9.92 -12.99 14.43
N THR A 131 10.62 -14.08 14.59
CA THR A 131 10.11 -15.31 15.23
C THR A 131 10.13 -15.25 16.75
N LYS A 132 10.56 -14.13 17.34
CA LYS A 132 10.57 -13.93 18.79
C LYS A 132 9.56 -12.85 19.19
N GLY A 133 8.70 -13.17 20.15
CA GLY A 133 7.81 -12.20 20.78
C GLY A 133 8.57 -11.20 21.66
N GLY A 134 8.06 -9.96 21.78
CA GLY A 134 8.62 -8.94 22.68
C GLY A 134 9.88 -8.22 22.19
N VAL A 135 10.38 -8.50 20.98
CA VAL A 135 11.56 -7.82 20.42
C VAL A 135 11.28 -6.39 19.92
N GLY A 136 10.01 -5.95 19.91
CA GLY A 136 9.62 -4.60 19.55
C GLY A 136 9.10 -4.43 18.11
N LYS A 137 8.63 -5.50 17.46
CA LYS A 137 8.03 -5.43 16.12
C LYS A 137 6.97 -4.33 16.00
N THR A 138 5.88 -4.46 16.75
CA THR A 138 4.75 -3.51 16.71
C THR A 138 5.18 -2.08 17.02
N THR A 139 6.09 -1.90 17.99
CA THR A 139 6.65 -0.57 18.30
C THR A 139 7.37 0.03 17.10
N ILE A 140 8.18 -0.78 16.40
CA ILE A 140 8.89 -0.34 15.19
C ILE A 140 7.89 -0.11 14.06
N SER A 141 6.95 -1.02 13.81
CA SER A 141 5.94 -0.92 12.73
C SER A 141 5.12 0.37 12.82
N VAL A 142 4.55 0.63 14.00
CA VAL A 142 3.74 1.82 14.28
C VAL A 142 4.55 3.11 14.05
N ASN A 143 5.75 3.18 14.61
CA ASN A 143 6.57 4.39 14.51
C ASN A 143 7.22 4.54 13.13
N LEU A 144 7.50 3.44 12.41
CA LEU A 144 7.95 3.47 11.03
C LEU A 144 6.87 4.02 10.09
N ALA A 145 5.61 3.60 10.26
CA ALA A 145 4.50 4.13 9.49
C ALA A 145 4.36 5.65 9.67
N VAL A 146 4.48 6.13 10.91
CA VAL A 146 4.50 7.58 11.20
C VAL A 146 5.70 8.27 10.57
N ALA A 147 6.90 7.68 10.67
CA ALA A 147 8.13 8.25 10.10
C ALA A 147 8.05 8.35 8.57
N LEU A 148 7.56 7.31 7.90
CA LEU A 148 7.35 7.32 6.44
C LEU A 148 6.37 8.42 6.05
N SER A 149 5.23 8.52 6.73
CA SER A 149 4.26 9.59 6.45
C SER A 149 4.85 10.99 6.65
N GLN A 150 5.63 11.20 7.69
CA GLN A 150 6.31 12.49 7.94
C GLN A 150 7.37 12.83 6.88
N GLN A 151 8.08 11.83 6.35
CA GLN A 151 9.14 12.02 5.37
C GLN A 151 8.60 12.23 3.94
N THR A 152 7.49 11.59 3.59
CA THR A 152 6.91 11.66 2.24
C THR A 152 5.81 12.72 2.12
N GLY A 153 5.16 13.08 3.22
CA GLY A 153 3.95 13.89 3.22
C GLY A 153 2.68 13.09 2.84
N ASP A 154 2.83 11.82 2.50
CA ASP A 154 1.73 10.95 2.08
C ASP A 154 1.05 10.26 3.27
N ARG A 155 -0.17 9.79 3.05
CA ARG A 155 -0.80 8.83 3.96
C ARG A 155 -0.18 7.44 3.78
N VAL A 156 0.01 6.74 4.89
CA VAL A 156 0.59 5.39 4.98
C VAL A 156 -0.45 4.43 5.55
N ALA A 157 -0.59 3.24 4.97
CA ALA A 157 -1.37 2.17 5.58
C ALA A 157 -0.50 1.35 6.54
N LEU A 158 -1.05 1.02 7.70
CA LEU A 158 -0.51 0.01 8.61
C LEU A 158 -1.49 -1.15 8.71
N LEU A 159 -1.03 -2.35 8.35
CA LEU A 159 -1.78 -3.60 8.50
C LEU A 159 -1.23 -4.37 9.70
N ASP A 160 -2.07 -4.64 10.70
CA ASP A 160 -1.73 -5.48 11.86
C ASP A 160 -2.11 -6.94 11.58
N LEU A 161 -1.12 -7.77 11.27
CA LEU A 161 -1.23 -9.22 11.06
C LEU A 161 -0.74 -10.04 12.27
N ASP A 162 -0.53 -9.45 13.44
CA ASP A 162 -0.48 -10.22 14.67
C ASP A 162 -1.93 -10.57 15.08
N LEU A 163 -2.48 -11.56 14.39
CA LEU A 163 -3.91 -11.87 14.41
C LEU A 163 -4.45 -12.32 15.77
N GLU A 164 -3.58 -12.78 16.66
CA GLU A 164 -3.97 -13.28 17.99
C GLU A 164 -3.85 -12.18 19.06
N PHE A 165 -2.74 -11.40 19.02
CA PHE A 165 -2.40 -10.46 20.09
C PHE A 165 -1.87 -9.12 19.55
N GLY A 166 -2.34 -8.69 18.39
CA GLY A 166 -1.96 -7.41 17.78
C GLY A 166 -2.30 -6.21 18.68
N ASN A 167 -1.41 -5.24 18.72
CA ASN A 167 -1.49 -4.10 19.61
C ASN A 167 -1.30 -2.75 18.87
N ALA A 168 -1.32 -2.73 17.54
CA ALA A 168 -1.11 -1.49 16.80
C ALA A 168 -2.20 -0.44 17.11
N ALA A 169 -3.47 -0.87 17.23
CA ALA A 169 -4.56 0.02 17.62
C ALA A 169 -4.30 0.69 18.99
N THR A 170 -3.92 -0.10 19.98
CA THR A 170 -3.60 0.40 21.34
C THR A 170 -2.45 1.42 21.31
N LEU A 171 -1.42 1.17 20.51
CA LEU A 171 -0.28 2.10 20.39
C LEU A 171 -0.64 3.41 19.68
N PHE A 172 -1.76 3.47 18.96
CA PHE A 172 -2.34 4.70 18.44
C PHE A 172 -3.43 5.32 19.32
N GLY A 173 -3.74 4.72 20.47
CA GLY A 173 -4.83 5.14 21.35
C GLY A 173 -6.22 4.87 20.75
N LEU A 174 -6.31 3.88 19.86
CA LEU A 174 -7.56 3.46 19.23
C LEU A 174 -8.12 2.22 19.94
N HIS A 175 -9.44 2.09 19.89
CA HIS A 175 -10.09 0.83 20.22
C HIS A 175 -10.05 -0.09 19.00
N PRO A 176 -9.68 -1.38 19.16
CA PRO A 176 -9.68 -2.31 18.05
C PRO A 176 -11.09 -2.53 17.53
N GLU A 177 -11.32 -2.19 16.27
CA GLU A 177 -12.52 -2.51 15.51
C GLU A 177 -12.31 -3.80 14.70
N PRO A 178 -13.34 -4.37 14.06
CA PRO A 178 -13.23 -5.64 13.35
C PRO A 178 -12.14 -5.76 12.28
N GLY A 179 -11.55 -4.65 11.82
CA GLY A 179 -10.37 -4.62 10.97
C GLY A 179 -10.45 -5.61 9.80
N ILE A 180 -9.36 -6.36 9.60
CA ILE A 180 -9.25 -7.33 8.50
C ILE A 180 -10.34 -8.43 8.54
N THR A 181 -10.86 -8.81 9.71
CA THR A 181 -11.92 -9.83 9.80
C THR A 181 -13.23 -9.41 9.16
N ALA A 182 -13.50 -8.12 9.07
CA ALA A 182 -14.70 -7.62 8.39
C ALA A 182 -14.65 -7.82 6.86
N LEU A 183 -13.45 -8.01 6.30
CA LEU A 183 -13.23 -8.31 4.89
C LEU A 183 -13.40 -9.81 4.58
N VAL A 184 -13.38 -10.67 5.59
CA VAL A 184 -13.47 -12.13 5.42
C VAL A 184 -14.92 -12.54 5.19
N LYS A 185 -15.35 -12.42 3.93
CA LYS A 185 -16.67 -12.81 3.46
C LYS A 185 -16.53 -13.61 2.17
N PRO A 186 -16.99 -14.88 2.12
CA PRO A 186 -16.71 -15.78 0.99
C PRO A 186 -17.11 -15.24 -0.39
N GLN A 187 -18.20 -14.48 -0.45
CA GLN A 187 -18.75 -13.97 -1.73
C GLN A 187 -18.53 -12.47 -1.96
N ALA A 188 -17.93 -11.74 -1.01
CA ALA A 188 -17.70 -10.32 -1.16
C ALA A 188 -16.37 -10.05 -1.90
N VAL A 189 -16.38 -9.08 -2.79
CA VAL A 189 -15.15 -8.59 -3.43
C VAL A 189 -14.41 -7.69 -2.44
N ILE A 190 -13.11 -7.91 -2.29
CA ILE A 190 -12.24 -6.98 -1.56
C ILE A 190 -11.78 -5.92 -2.54
N ASP A 191 -12.48 -4.81 -2.56
CA ASP A 191 -12.15 -3.62 -3.35
C ASP A 191 -11.73 -2.45 -2.44
N GLN A 192 -11.42 -1.32 -3.05
CA GLN A 192 -11.02 -0.11 -2.31
C GLN A 192 -12.13 0.40 -1.39
N ALA A 193 -13.40 0.24 -1.74
CA ALA A 193 -14.52 0.69 -0.92
C ALA A 193 -14.67 -0.20 0.32
N ALA A 194 -14.56 -1.52 0.16
CA ALA A 194 -14.57 -2.47 1.26
C ALA A 194 -13.41 -2.22 2.24
N VAL A 195 -12.20 -2.03 1.73
CA VAL A 195 -11.02 -1.74 2.55
C VAL A 195 -11.15 -0.40 3.27
N ARG A 196 -11.62 0.67 2.59
CA ARG A 196 -11.88 1.98 3.23
C ARG A 196 -12.89 1.90 4.36
N GLY A 197 -13.92 1.05 4.21
CA GLY A 197 -14.97 0.89 5.22
C GLY A 197 -14.50 0.27 6.53
N VAL A 198 -13.30 -0.31 6.58
CA VAL A 198 -12.73 -0.98 7.77
C VAL A 198 -11.41 -0.37 8.24
N LEU A 199 -10.90 0.64 7.54
CA LEU A 199 -9.71 1.38 7.95
C LEU A 199 -10.04 2.40 9.04
N GLN A 200 -9.19 2.46 10.04
CA GLN A 200 -9.26 3.47 11.12
C GLN A 200 -8.19 4.53 10.90
N SER A 201 -8.60 5.79 10.74
CA SER A 201 -7.66 6.91 10.71
C SER A 201 -7.09 7.18 12.10
N THR A 202 -5.76 7.29 12.19
CA THR A 202 -5.10 7.50 13.48
C THR A 202 -5.08 8.99 13.87
N PRO A 203 -5.26 9.32 15.18
CA PRO A 203 -5.41 10.71 15.61
C PRO A 203 -4.11 11.52 15.60
N HIS A 204 -2.95 10.86 15.48
CA HIS A 204 -1.64 11.49 15.74
C HIS A 204 -0.72 11.54 14.53
N ALA A 205 -1.13 10.96 13.40
CA ALA A 205 -0.33 10.88 12.18
C ALA A 205 -1.22 10.67 10.95
N ALA A 206 -0.69 10.93 9.76
CA ALA A 206 -1.37 10.56 8.52
C ALA A 206 -1.18 9.07 8.22
N VAL A 207 -1.64 8.22 9.13
CA VAL A 207 -1.61 6.76 9.04
C VAL A 207 -3.03 6.23 9.17
N ASP A 208 -3.40 5.30 8.29
CA ASP A 208 -4.64 4.55 8.37
C ASP A 208 -4.33 3.12 8.80
N LEU A 209 -4.98 2.67 9.86
CA LEU A 209 -4.78 1.36 10.45
C LEU A 209 -5.85 0.38 9.95
N LEU A 210 -5.42 -0.74 9.42
CA LEU A 210 -6.23 -1.94 9.29
C LEU A 210 -5.89 -2.86 10.47
N ALA A 211 -6.74 -2.85 11.48
CA ALA A 211 -6.48 -3.52 12.74
C ALA A 211 -6.55 -5.05 12.63
N CYS A 212 -5.85 -5.75 13.52
CA CYS A 212 -6.00 -7.18 13.76
C CYS A 212 -7.42 -7.53 14.23
N PRO A 213 -7.78 -8.81 14.26
CA PRO A 213 -9.04 -9.25 14.85
C PRO A 213 -9.22 -8.75 16.30
N PRO A 214 -10.42 -8.33 16.70
CA PRO A 214 -10.67 -7.90 18.08
C PRO A 214 -10.63 -9.06 19.09
N ARG A 215 -10.59 -10.30 18.62
CA ARG A 215 -10.56 -11.52 19.42
C ARG A 215 -9.68 -12.56 18.72
N ALA A 216 -8.82 -13.23 19.49
CA ALA A 216 -7.88 -14.23 18.97
C ALA A 216 -8.57 -15.45 18.29
N ASP A 217 -9.78 -15.83 18.74
CA ASP A 217 -10.55 -16.94 18.14
C ASP A 217 -11.06 -16.63 16.71
N LEU A 218 -10.93 -15.38 16.25
CA LEU A 218 -11.24 -14.98 14.88
C LEU A 218 -10.02 -15.07 13.95
N ALA A 219 -8.81 -15.23 14.48
CA ALA A 219 -7.57 -15.35 13.71
C ALA A 219 -7.65 -16.44 12.61
N PRO A 220 -8.17 -17.66 12.87
CA PRO A 220 -8.27 -18.69 11.84
C PRO A 220 -9.10 -18.31 10.61
N ARG A 221 -9.98 -17.32 10.72
CA ARG A 221 -10.77 -16.84 9.58
C ARG A 221 -9.93 -16.03 8.59
N VAL A 222 -8.86 -15.40 9.06
CA VAL A 222 -7.94 -14.55 8.27
C VAL A 222 -6.72 -15.35 7.82
N GLU A 223 -6.31 -16.35 8.61
CA GLU A 223 -5.28 -17.30 8.19
C GLU A 223 -5.63 -17.82 6.80
N GLY A 224 -4.64 -18.00 5.98
CA GLY A 224 -4.86 -18.44 4.61
C GLY A 224 -5.56 -19.80 4.51
N PRO A 225 -5.89 -20.21 3.32
CA PRO A 225 -6.59 -21.47 3.09
C PRO A 225 -5.72 -22.67 3.45
N ASP A 226 -6.33 -23.69 4.05
CA ASP A 226 -5.70 -25.01 4.22
C ASP A 226 -5.41 -25.68 2.86
N LYS A 227 -5.97 -25.14 1.77
CA LYS A 227 -5.82 -25.60 0.41
C LYS A 227 -5.52 -24.45 -0.56
N PRO A 228 -4.62 -24.64 -1.53
CA PRO A 228 -4.22 -23.60 -2.50
C PRO A 228 -5.38 -23.02 -3.34
N GLU A 229 -6.48 -23.75 -3.45
CA GLU A 229 -7.67 -23.36 -4.23
C GLU A 229 -8.58 -22.40 -3.46
N GLU A 230 -8.36 -22.25 -2.17
CA GLU A 230 -9.15 -21.36 -1.33
C GLU A 230 -8.64 -19.90 -1.42
N ARG A 231 -9.51 -18.99 -1.07
CA ARG A 231 -9.28 -17.55 -1.21
C ARG A 231 -8.31 -17.03 -0.16
N ASN A 232 -7.24 -16.35 -0.59
CA ASN A 232 -6.28 -15.70 0.33
C ASN A 232 -6.65 -14.23 0.58
N TYR A 233 -7.34 -13.98 1.68
CA TYR A 233 -7.81 -12.64 2.08
C TYR A 233 -6.67 -11.66 2.36
N VAL A 234 -5.52 -12.12 2.84
CA VAL A 234 -4.34 -11.27 3.11
C VAL A 234 -3.75 -10.78 1.80
N ALA A 235 -3.59 -11.68 0.80
CA ALA A 235 -3.06 -11.32 -0.51
C ALA A 235 -3.95 -10.31 -1.23
N GLU A 236 -5.27 -10.52 -1.22
CA GLU A 236 -6.22 -9.60 -1.82
C GLU A 236 -6.20 -8.24 -1.12
N THR A 237 -6.23 -8.22 0.22
CA THR A 237 -6.18 -6.99 1.01
C THR A 237 -4.90 -6.19 0.75
N LEU A 238 -3.73 -6.84 0.75
CA LEU A 238 -2.46 -6.19 0.45
C LEU A 238 -2.42 -5.65 -0.98
N THR A 239 -2.99 -6.39 -1.94
CA THR A 239 -3.08 -5.92 -3.34
C THR A 239 -3.90 -4.63 -3.43
N VAL A 240 -5.01 -4.54 -2.73
CA VAL A 240 -5.85 -3.33 -2.69
C VAL A 240 -5.16 -2.19 -1.94
N LEU A 241 -4.56 -2.47 -0.79
CA LEU A 241 -3.82 -1.45 -0.01
C LEU A 241 -2.69 -0.82 -0.83
N ARG A 242 -1.93 -1.62 -1.60
CA ARG A 242 -0.86 -1.12 -2.50
C ARG A 242 -1.37 -0.18 -3.60
N GLN A 243 -2.63 -0.33 -4.01
CA GLN A 243 -3.25 0.57 -4.99
C GLN A 243 -3.71 1.89 -4.35
N MET A 244 -3.97 1.88 -3.03
CA MET A 244 -4.51 3.03 -2.30
C MET A 244 -3.43 3.90 -1.65
N TYR A 245 -2.30 3.30 -1.27
CA TYR A 245 -1.25 3.93 -0.48
C TYR A 245 0.13 3.78 -1.12
N PRO A 246 0.97 4.83 -1.14
CA PRO A 246 2.36 4.72 -1.61
C PRO A 246 3.21 3.81 -0.71
N TRP A 247 2.83 3.67 0.56
CA TRP A 247 3.50 2.82 1.54
C TRP A 247 2.49 2.03 2.36
N VAL A 248 2.77 0.73 2.49
CA VAL A 248 2.05 -0.19 3.36
C VAL A 248 3.06 -0.82 4.31
N VAL A 249 2.92 -0.57 5.60
CA VAL A 249 3.70 -1.25 6.65
C VAL A 249 2.86 -2.41 7.16
N VAL A 250 3.46 -3.58 7.31
CA VAL A 250 2.80 -4.77 7.85
C VAL A 250 3.48 -5.17 9.15
N ASP A 251 2.75 -5.13 10.24
CA ASP A 251 3.16 -5.71 11.53
C ASP A 251 2.75 -7.17 11.57
N THR A 252 3.70 -8.09 11.70
CA THR A 252 3.43 -9.52 11.61
C THR A 252 3.43 -10.19 12.98
N GLY A 253 2.77 -11.34 13.09
CA GLY A 253 2.96 -12.26 14.20
C GLY A 253 4.39 -12.82 14.24
N CYS A 254 4.67 -13.72 15.22
CA CYS A 254 6.01 -14.29 15.40
C CYS A 254 6.13 -15.75 14.93
N ASN A 255 5.44 -16.08 13.84
CA ASN A 255 5.39 -17.43 13.27
C ASN A 255 5.44 -17.39 11.74
N PHE A 256 5.62 -18.56 11.12
CA PHE A 256 5.59 -18.77 9.68
C PHE A 256 4.23 -19.34 9.20
N ARG A 257 3.11 -18.89 9.78
CA ARG A 257 1.78 -19.24 9.29
C ARG A 257 1.47 -18.52 7.98
N GLU A 258 0.46 -19.01 7.27
CA GLU A 258 0.10 -18.59 5.92
C GLU A 258 -0.10 -17.08 5.78
N ALA A 259 -0.80 -16.44 6.71
CA ALA A 259 -1.00 -14.98 6.70
C ALA A 259 0.33 -14.20 6.69
N ASN A 260 1.28 -14.62 7.54
CA ASN A 260 2.60 -14.00 7.61
C ASN A 260 3.44 -14.32 6.37
N LEU A 261 3.45 -15.58 5.92
CA LEU A 261 4.18 -15.99 4.71
C LEU A 261 3.67 -15.22 3.49
N THR A 262 2.36 -15.11 3.31
CA THR A 262 1.74 -14.29 2.25
C THR A 262 2.23 -12.83 2.30
N ALA A 263 2.27 -12.23 3.49
CA ALA A 263 2.75 -10.87 3.63
C ALA A 263 4.25 -10.75 3.30
N LEU A 264 5.07 -11.70 3.76
CA LEU A 264 6.50 -11.75 3.46
C LEU A 264 6.76 -11.95 1.97
N ASP A 265 5.99 -12.81 1.28
CA ASP A 265 6.10 -13.02 -0.17
C ASP A 265 5.80 -11.74 -0.96
N LEU A 266 4.74 -11.03 -0.57
CA LEU A 266 4.31 -9.81 -1.24
C LEU A 266 5.10 -8.57 -0.84
N ALA A 267 5.93 -8.63 0.20
CA ALA A 267 6.76 -7.53 0.64
C ALA A 267 7.83 -7.14 -0.39
N ASP A 268 8.05 -5.84 -0.55
CA ASP A 268 9.21 -5.30 -1.28
C ASP A 268 10.47 -5.32 -0.40
N GLN A 269 10.29 -5.15 0.93
CA GLN A 269 11.35 -5.21 1.93
C GLN A 269 10.83 -5.88 3.20
N ILE A 270 11.69 -6.66 3.85
CA ILE A 270 11.42 -7.31 5.14
C ILE A 270 12.42 -6.75 6.16
N LEU A 271 11.91 -6.14 7.21
CA LEU A 271 12.69 -5.76 8.39
C LEU A 271 12.67 -6.93 9.39
N LEU A 272 13.73 -7.72 9.41
CA LEU A 272 13.89 -8.79 10.39
C LEU A 272 14.41 -8.20 11.70
N ILE A 273 13.55 -8.19 12.73
CA ILE A 273 13.90 -7.59 14.03
C ILE A 273 14.54 -8.62 14.94
N SER A 274 15.70 -8.27 15.46
CA SER A 274 16.46 -9.02 16.45
C SER A 274 16.79 -8.16 17.68
N SER A 275 17.25 -8.77 18.76
CA SER A 275 17.79 -8.08 19.94
C SER A 275 19.04 -8.81 20.45
N PRO A 276 19.95 -8.14 21.22
CA PRO A 276 21.22 -8.71 21.67
C PRO A 276 21.06 -9.67 22.85
N GLU A 277 20.18 -10.65 22.70
CA GLU A 277 19.93 -11.73 23.66
C GLU A 277 20.18 -13.07 22.99
N VAL A 278 20.91 -13.99 23.63
CA VAL A 278 21.28 -15.29 23.04
C VAL A 278 20.08 -16.04 22.45
N PRO A 279 18.93 -16.19 23.16
CA PRO A 279 17.79 -16.88 22.56
C PRO A 279 17.21 -16.18 21.34
N THR A 280 17.23 -14.85 21.32
CA THR A 280 16.74 -14.06 20.17
C THR A 280 17.68 -14.20 18.98
N LEU A 281 19.00 -14.09 19.20
CA LEU A 281 20.02 -14.26 18.17
C LEU A 281 19.95 -15.66 17.56
N HIS A 282 19.77 -16.70 18.39
CA HIS A 282 19.60 -18.07 17.91
C HIS A 282 18.35 -18.20 17.00
N ASN A 283 17.21 -17.67 17.44
CA ASN A 283 15.98 -17.68 16.63
C ASN A 283 16.15 -16.86 15.35
N THR A 284 16.87 -15.74 15.41
CA THR A 284 17.15 -14.90 14.23
C THR A 284 18.01 -15.65 13.22
N ALA A 285 19.06 -16.36 13.65
CA ALA A 285 19.88 -17.18 12.77
C ALA A 285 19.03 -18.24 12.05
N ARG A 286 18.20 -18.99 12.79
CA ARG A 286 17.27 -19.96 12.21
C ARG A 286 16.25 -19.33 11.25
N SER A 287 15.77 -18.12 11.58
CA SER A 287 14.88 -17.38 10.67
C SER A 287 15.59 -16.98 9.38
N LEU A 288 16.86 -16.58 9.46
CA LEU A 288 17.67 -16.26 8.28
C LEU A 288 17.86 -17.51 7.39
N ASP A 289 18.17 -18.66 7.97
CA ASP A 289 18.29 -19.94 7.24
C ASP A 289 16.96 -20.25 6.50
N ILE A 290 15.81 -20.10 7.16
CA ILE A 290 14.51 -20.33 6.53
C ILE A 290 14.24 -19.32 5.43
N LEU A 291 14.41 -18.03 5.69
CA LEU A 291 14.04 -16.97 4.75
C LEU A 291 14.97 -16.94 3.52
N VAL A 292 16.27 -17.16 3.71
CA VAL A 292 17.27 -17.10 2.63
C VAL A 292 17.42 -18.43 1.93
N ASP A 293 17.63 -19.52 2.68
CA ASP A 293 18.04 -20.81 2.11
C ASP A 293 16.85 -21.70 1.71
N HIS A 294 15.69 -21.59 2.39
CA HIS A 294 14.52 -22.39 2.09
C HIS A 294 13.46 -21.65 1.29
N LEU A 295 13.21 -20.35 1.59
CA LEU A 295 12.22 -19.53 0.89
C LEU A 295 12.83 -18.67 -0.23
N ASP A 296 14.17 -18.78 -0.46
CA ASP A 296 14.92 -18.07 -1.52
C ASP A 296 14.65 -16.56 -1.56
N TYR A 297 14.44 -15.93 -0.39
CA TYR A 297 14.33 -14.48 -0.35
C TYR A 297 15.70 -13.84 -0.57
N GLY A 298 15.77 -12.98 -1.59
CA GLY A 298 17.02 -12.26 -1.91
C GLY A 298 17.53 -11.45 -0.71
N ARG A 299 18.83 -11.39 -0.55
CA ARG A 299 19.48 -10.62 0.53
C ARG A 299 19.20 -9.11 0.46
N ASP A 300 18.85 -8.61 -0.70
CA ASP A 300 18.40 -7.25 -0.95
C ASP A 300 17.00 -6.95 -0.44
N LYS A 301 16.15 -7.99 -0.32
CA LYS A 301 14.81 -7.91 0.25
C LYS A 301 14.83 -7.90 1.78
N LEU A 302 15.84 -8.52 2.40
CA LEU A 302 15.88 -8.77 3.83
C LEU A 302 16.86 -7.83 4.55
N LEU A 303 16.35 -6.96 5.40
CA LEU A 303 17.10 -5.98 6.18
C LEU A 303 17.08 -6.35 7.66
N LEU A 304 18.23 -6.68 8.24
CA LEU A 304 18.34 -7.03 9.65
C LEU A 304 18.40 -5.76 10.51
N VAL A 305 17.48 -5.66 11.46
CA VAL A 305 17.40 -4.57 12.45
C VAL A 305 17.74 -5.09 13.83
N LEU A 306 18.84 -4.63 14.39
CA LEU A 306 19.19 -4.94 15.79
C LEU A 306 18.55 -3.90 16.69
N ASN A 307 17.43 -4.27 17.33
CA ASN A 307 16.75 -3.45 18.32
C ASN A 307 17.44 -3.59 19.70
N ARG A 308 17.33 -2.58 20.55
CA ARG A 308 18.01 -2.49 21.85
C ARG A 308 19.52 -2.67 21.76
N ALA A 309 20.12 -2.18 20.68
CA ALA A 309 21.52 -2.43 20.30
C ALA A 309 22.55 -2.00 21.36
N ASN A 310 22.20 -1.06 22.23
CA ASN A 310 23.05 -0.58 23.32
C ASN A 310 22.78 -1.26 24.67
N SER A 311 21.91 -2.25 24.74
CA SER A 311 21.68 -3.05 25.95
C SER A 311 22.81 -4.09 26.08
N ALA A 312 24.02 -3.61 26.37
CA ALA A 312 25.23 -4.44 26.48
C ALA A 312 25.14 -5.34 27.71
N LEU A 313 24.77 -6.58 27.53
CA LEU A 313 24.64 -7.61 28.57
C LEU A 313 25.62 -8.77 28.33
N GLY A 314 26.89 -8.43 28.11
CA GLY A 314 27.96 -9.45 27.99
C GLY A 314 28.12 -10.07 26.59
N ILE A 315 27.40 -9.59 25.61
CA ILE A 315 27.55 -10.01 24.19
C ILE A 315 28.09 -8.82 23.39
N THR A 316 29.21 -9.01 22.70
CA THR A 316 29.78 -7.94 21.88
C THR A 316 29.13 -7.88 20.50
N MET A 317 29.23 -6.73 19.83
CA MET A 317 28.77 -6.58 18.44
C MET A 317 29.49 -7.55 17.48
N GLU A 318 30.73 -7.93 17.81
CA GLU A 318 31.48 -8.90 17.03
C GLU A 318 30.90 -10.30 17.18
N ASP A 319 30.52 -10.70 18.40
CA ASP A 319 29.85 -11.97 18.68
C ASP A 319 28.51 -12.06 17.94
N ILE A 320 27.73 -10.96 17.92
CA ILE A 320 26.46 -10.89 17.20
C ILE A 320 26.67 -11.07 15.69
N ARG A 321 27.64 -10.36 15.12
CA ARG A 321 27.95 -10.47 13.69
C ARG A 321 28.43 -11.86 13.30
N LYS A 322 29.30 -12.47 14.11
CA LYS A 322 29.78 -13.85 13.90
C LYS A 322 28.64 -14.88 14.04
N GLY A 323 27.79 -14.72 15.05
CA GLY A 323 26.68 -15.65 15.31
C GLY A 323 25.59 -15.61 14.29
N LEU A 324 25.28 -14.45 13.70
CA LEU A 324 24.24 -14.30 12.68
C LEU A 324 24.76 -14.52 11.24
N ASN A 325 26.06 -14.33 10.99
CA ASN A 325 26.65 -14.37 9.64
C ASN A 325 25.84 -13.59 8.61
N TYR A 326 25.24 -12.48 9.04
CA TYR A 326 24.39 -11.61 8.21
C TYR A 326 24.64 -10.15 8.55
N PRO A 327 24.66 -9.23 7.56
CA PRO A 327 24.91 -7.82 7.82
C PRO A 327 23.75 -7.18 8.59
N ILE A 328 24.09 -6.43 9.64
CA ILE A 328 23.09 -5.63 10.37
C ILE A 328 22.89 -4.32 9.61
N SER A 329 21.69 -4.12 9.08
CA SER A 329 21.34 -2.95 8.28
C SER A 329 21.06 -1.72 9.15
N PHE A 330 20.43 -1.92 10.31
CA PHE A 330 20.06 -0.83 11.21
C PHE A 330 20.24 -1.21 12.67
N HIS A 331 20.63 -0.21 13.48
CA HIS A 331 20.74 -0.32 14.92
C HIS A 331 19.72 0.63 15.57
N VAL A 332 18.87 0.09 16.42
CA VAL A 332 17.87 0.84 17.19
C VAL A 332 18.27 0.79 18.65
N PRO A 333 18.53 1.92 19.31
CA PRO A 333 18.96 1.91 20.72
C PRO A 333 17.81 1.53 21.65
N SER A 334 18.14 1.02 22.83
CA SER A 334 17.19 0.84 23.92
C SER A 334 16.88 2.21 24.55
N ASP A 335 15.61 2.57 24.54
CA ASP A 335 15.06 3.73 25.24
C ASP A 335 13.69 3.35 25.81
N GLY A 336 13.74 2.51 26.84
CA GLY A 336 12.55 1.98 27.51
C GLY A 336 11.60 3.08 27.97
N PRO A 337 12.07 4.14 28.66
CA PRO A 337 11.20 5.23 29.09
C PRO A 337 10.41 5.86 27.95
N THR A 338 11.07 6.20 26.84
CA THR A 338 10.40 6.79 25.66
C THR A 338 9.38 5.82 25.06
N ALA A 339 9.76 4.55 24.88
CA ALA A 339 8.89 3.54 24.26
C ALA A 339 7.68 3.20 25.13
N VAL A 340 7.89 2.99 26.44
CA VAL A 340 6.84 2.63 27.40
C VAL A 340 5.87 3.80 27.62
N THR A 341 6.37 5.03 27.77
CA THR A 341 5.51 6.20 27.92
C THR A 341 4.64 6.41 26.66
N ALA A 342 5.22 6.24 25.46
CA ALA A 342 4.48 6.36 24.21
C ALA A 342 3.37 5.29 24.12
N ALA A 343 3.67 4.05 24.51
CA ALA A 343 2.70 2.95 24.50
C ALA A 343 1.56 3.20 25.50
N ASN A 344 1.88 3.62 26.72
CA ASN A 344 0.87 3.87 27.77
C ASN A 344 -0.04 5.06 27.45
N GLU A 345 0.46 6.06 26.71
CA GLU A 345 -0.32 7.21 26.26
C GLU A 345 -1.09 6.93 24.97
N GLY A 346 -0.91 5.77 24.32
CA GLY A 346 -1.50 5.49 23.00
C GLY A 346 -1.04 6.49 21.95
N ARG A 347 0.16 7.00 22.07
CA ARG A 347 0.70 8.04 21.18
C ARG A 347 2.11 7.66 20.72
N PRO A 348 2.28 7.30 19.45
CA PRO A 348 3.59 6.92 18.89
C PRO A 348 4.66 7.95 19.21
N PHE A 349 5.87 7.50 19.60
CA PHE A 349 6.93 8.44 19.96
C PHE A 349 7.36 9.32 18.77
N MET A 350 7.21 8.86 17.54
CA MET A 350 7.46 9.68 16.35
C MET A 350 6.51 10.88 16.24
N SER A 351 5.29 10.79 16.77
CA SER A 351 4.32 11.90 16.80
C SER A 351 4.53 12.89 17.96
N ARG A 352 5.45 12.62 18.87
CA ARG A 352 5.72 13.49 20.04
C ARG A 352 6.72 14.58 19.68
N ARG A 353 6.71 15.70 20.40
CA ARG A 353 7.73 16.76 20.27
C ARG A 353 9.07 16.31 20.84
N GLY A 354 10.15 16.91 20.36
CA GLY A 354 11.52 16.62 20.82
C GLY A 354 12.19 15.51 20.02
N ASN A 355 13.50 15.40 20.16
CA ASN A 355 14.35 14.41 19.52
C ASN A 355 14.81 13.39 20.56
N SER A 356 14.98 12.14 20.13
CA SER A 356 15.61 11.09 20.92
C SER A 356 16.43 10.19 20.00
N PRO A 357 17.41 9.45 20.55
CA PRO A 357 18.17 8.47 19.77
C PRO A 357 17.25 7.42 19.12
N LEU A 358 16.16 7.04 19.80
CA LEU A 358 15.16 6.10 19.28
C LEU A 358 14.44 6.65 18.05
N LYS A 359 14.02 7.93 18.09
CA LYS A 359 13.43 8.60 16.92
C LYS A 359 14.40 8.69 15.75
N ALA A 360 15.64 9.09 16.01
CA ALA A 360 16.67 9.18 14.98
C ALA A 360 16.90 7.82 14.30
N ALA A 361 16.91 6.74 15.06
CA ALA A 361 17.07 5.39 14.51
C ALA A 361 15.90 4.97 13.61
N VAL A 362 14.64 5.18 14.04
CA VAL A 362 13.46 4.86 13.22
C VAL A 362 13.39 5.74 11.97
N LEU A 363 13.77 7.02 12.09
CA LEU A 363 13.90 7.91 10.94
C LEU A 363 14.96 7.42 9.96
N GLY A 364 16.09 6.91 10.46
CA GLY A 364 17.14 6.29 9.64
C GLY A 364 16.64 5.06 8.87
N ILE A 365 15.79 4.23 9.49
CA ILE A 365 15.13 3.09 8.80
C ILE A 365 14.25 3.63 7.66
N ALA A 366 13.36 4.59 7.95
CA ALA A 366 12.48 5.19 6.93
C ALA A 366 13.28 5.78 5.76
N GLN A 367 14.34 6.54 6.03
CA GLN A 367 15.22 7.10 5.00
C GLN A 367 15.96 6.04 4.19
N GLY A 368 16.38 4.93 4.81
CA GLY A 368 16.98 3.78 4.13
C GLY A 368 16.00 3.14 3.15
N LEU A 369 14.76 2.93 3.58
CA LEU A 369 13.69 2.39 2.75
C LEU A 369 13.34 3.31 1.56
N LEU A 370 13.31 4.63 1.78
CA LEU A 370 13.04 5.61 0.72
C LEU A 370 14.12 5.60 -0.37
N LYS A 371 15.37 5.35 -0.02
CA LYS A 371 16.51 5.30 -0.95
C LYS A 371 16.63 3.96 -1.69
N ALA A 372 16.07 2.88 -1.12
CA ALA A 372 16.13 1.57 -1.75
C ALA A 372 15.30 1.56 -3.04
N PRO A 373 15.80 0.95 -4.14
CA PRO A 373 15.03 0.82 -5.37
C PRO A 373 13.74 0.04 -5.10
N ALA A 374 12.66 0.40 -5.80
CA ALA A 374 11.45 -0.42 -5.79
C ALA A 374 11.78 -1.81 -6.34
N GLY A 375 11.40 -2.87 -5.62
CA GLY A 375 11.68 -4.24 -6.03
C GLY A 375 11.18 -4.51 -7.46
N SER A 376 11.98 -5.24 -8.26
CA SER A 376 11.65 -5.51 -9.66
C SER A 376 10.40 -6.39 -9.80
N ALA A 377 9.62 -6.17 -10.86
CA ALA A 377 8.44 -7.00 -11.18
C ALA A 377 8.79 -8.51 -11.31
N ALA A 378 10.02 -8.83 -11.74
CA ALA A 378 10.53 -10.20 -11.87
C ALA A 378 10.72 -10.92 -10.51
N GLN A 379 11.03 -10.18 -9.44
CA GLN A 379 11.09 -10.75 -8.08
C GLN A 379 9.70 -11.04 -7.52
N ARG A 380 8.70 -10.28 -7.96
CA ARG A 380 7.28 -10.45 -7.57
C ARG A 380 6.64 -11.70 -8.18
N GLU A 381 7.07 -12.12 -9.38
CA GLU A 381 6.57 -13.34 -10.05
C GLU A 381 7.22 -14.61 -9.50
N ARG A 382 8.47 -14.56 -9.02
CA ARG A 382 9.14 -15.72 -8.41
C ARG A 382 8.46 -16.15 -7.10
N GLY A 383 8.02 -15.20 -6.25
CA GLY A 383 7.23 -15.51 -5.04
C GLY A 383 5.91 -16.24 -5.35
N ARG A 384 5.28 -15.95 -6.49
CA ARG A 384 4.08 -16.67 -6.95
C ARG A 384 4.36 -18.10 -7.45
N GLY A 385 5.59 -18.38 -7.87
CA GLY A 385 6.00 -19.69 -8.38
C GLY A 385 6.34 -20.70 -7.29
N LEU A 386 6.87 -20.24 -6.14
CA LEU A 386 7.28 -21.12 -5.05
C LEU A 386 6.11 -21.66 -4.22
N ALA A 387 5.01 -20.94 -4.09
CA ALA A 387 3.76 -21.47 -3.52
C ALA A 387 3.21 -22.69 -4.30
N ARG A 388 3.65 -22.90 -5.56
CA ARG A 388 3.28 -24.07 -6.39
C ARG A 388 4.30 -25.21 -6.33
N ALA A 389 5.50 -25.01 -5.82
CA ALA A 389 6.59 -26.01 -5.89
C ALA A 389 6.72 -26.90 -4.64
N THR A 390 6.06 -26.57 -3.53
CA THR A 390 6.05 -27.39 -2.31
C THR A 390 5.06 -28.55 -2.35
N GLU A 391 4.35 -28.77 -3.46
CA GLU A 391 3.42 -29.89 -3.67
C GLU A 391 4.07 -31.18 -4.22
N GLY A 392 5.39 -31.26 -4.30
CA GLY A 392 6.09 -32.36 -4.97
C GLY A 392 7.26 -32.98 -4.22
N ALA A 393 7.31 -32.96 -2.89
CA ALA A 393 8.35 -33.66 -2.13
C ALA A 393 7.78 -34.35 -0.88
#